data_0950574ebcb58871ff84437833f81301
#
_entry.id   0950574ebcb58871ff84437833f81301
#
_cell.length_a   1.000
_cell.length_b   1.000
_cell.length_c   1.000
_cell.angle_alpha   90.00
_cell.angle_beta   90.00
_cell.angle_gamma   90.00
#
_symmetry.space_group_name_H-M   'P 1'
#
loop_
_entity.id
_entity.type
_entity.pdbx_description
1 polymer ?
#
loop_
_entity_poly.entity_id
_entity_poly.type
_entity_poly.pdbx_seq_one_letter_code
_entity_poly.pdbx_strand_id
1 'polypeptide(L)'
;ATTPRLLYGMAHHKQLPTIFKKLHPKWRTPWFGVLCIATLITIAILIFENNTDALLMLVISGASCYLLAYIIAHIDLIVLRKKYPKFPRPFKSPWFPLLQIIGIAGMVYAFINNSPSPELRLKVYINVAIFIVLIGAFAFIWVKYKMRKGLFEPETIEQAIKD
;
A
#
# COMPACT_ATOMS: atom_id res chain seq x y z
N ALA A 1 5.49 13.23 -3.57
CA ALA A 1 4.41 13.40 -4.57
C ALA A 1 3.77 12.08 -5.04
N THR A 2 4.25 10.91 -4.62
CA THR A 2 3.79 9.59 -5.09
C THR A 2 2.46 9.18 -4.46
N THR A 3 2.30 9.33 -3.16
CA THR A 3 1.13 8.87 -2.40
C THR A 3 -0.20 9.48 -2.86
N PRO A 4 -0.33 10.81 -3.13
CA PRO A 4 -1.56 11.37 -3.66
C PRO A 4 -1.94 10.83 -5.05
N ARG A 5 -0.95 10.50 -5.87
CA ARG A 5 -1.18 9.89 -7.19
C ARG A 5 -1.64 8.44 -7.08
N LEU A 6 -1.13 7.70 -6.09
CA LEU A 6 -1.63 6.35 -5.75
C LEU A 6 -3.10 6.40 -5.35
N LEU A 7 -3.48 7.32 -4.44
CA LEU A 7 -4.87 7.50 -4.03
C LEU A 7 -5.78 7.86 -5.22
N TYR A 8 -5.28 8.69 -6.15
CA TYR A 8 -6.00 9.02 -7.38
C TYR A 8 -6.20 7.77 -8.26
N GLY A 9 -5.13 6.97 -8.48
CA GLY A 9 -5.20 5.73 -9.26
C GLY A 9 -6.18 4.71 -8.65
N MET A 10 -6.11 4.50 -7.34
CA MET A 10 -7.06 3.63 -6.63
C MET A 10 -8.51 4.12 -6.75
N ALA A 11 -8.73 5.43 -6.69
CA ALA A 11 -10.05 5.99 -6.89
C ALA A 11 -10.53 5.85 -8.34
N HIS A 12 -9.62 5.89 -9.32
CA HIS A 12 -9.94 5.67 -10.74
C HIS A 12 -10.49 4.26 -10.96
N HIS A 13 -9.92 3.27 -10.31
CA HIS A 13 -10.39 1.88 -10.33
C HIS A 13 -11.50 1.58 -9.30
N LYS A 14 -12.21 2.60 -8.81
CA LYS A 14 -13.33 2.48 -7.85
C LYS A 14 -12.97 1.87 -6.49
N GLN A 15 -11.69 1.73 -6.19
CA GLN A 15 -11.18 1.17 -4.92
C GLN A 15 -11.25 2.18 -3.76
N LEU A 16 -11.41 3.48 -4.07
CA LEU A 16 -11.56 4.57 -3.12
C LEU A 16 -12.72 5.50 -3.52
N PRO A 17 -13.20 6.36 -2.59
CA PRO A 17 -14.23 7.36 -2.89
C PRO A 17 -13.86 8.24 -4.08
N THR A 18 -14.85 8.57 -4.90
CA THR A 18 -14.69 9.36 -6.13
C THR A 18 -14.14 10.77 -5.90
N ILE A 19 -14.16 11.28 -4.66
CA ILE A 19 -13.60 12.58 -4.31
C ILE A 19 -12.09 12.64 -4.57
N PHE A 20 -11.38 11.51 -4.44
CA PHE A 20 -9.94 11.40 -4.73
C PHE A 20 -9.60 11.47 -6.22
N LYS A 21 -10.61 11.37 -7.12
CA LYS A 21 -10.45 11.60 -8.58
C LYS A 21 -10.36 13.07 -8.96
N LYS A 22 -10.71 13.99 -8.04
CA LYS A 22 -10.73 15.41 -8.34
C LYS A 22 -9.32 15.95 -8.53
N LEU A 23 -9.02 16.42 -9.74
CA LEU A 23 -7.77 17.09 -10.07
C LEU A 23 -7.97 18.61 -9.95
N HIS A 24 -6.90 19.31 -9.58
CA HIS A 24 -6.89 20.77 -9.57
C HIS A 24 -7.01 21.29 -11.01
N PRO A 25 -7.92 22.27 -11.31
CA PRO A 25 -8.19 22.71 -12.68
C PRO A 25 -6.95 23.20 -13.43
N LYS A 26 -6.07 23.95 -12.76
CA LYS A 26 -4.89 24.57 -13.36
C LYS A 26 -3.68 23.63 -13.38
N TRP A 27 -3.40 22.92 -12.28
CA TRP A 27 -2.17 22.12 -12.13
C TRP A 27 -2.37 20.62 -12.35
N ARG A 28 -3.59 20.16 -12.57
CA ARG A 28 -3.92 18.73 -12.78
C ARG A 28 -3.33 17.80 -11.71
N THR A 29 -3.18 18.29 -10.49
CA THR A 29 -2.72 17.52 -9.34
C THR A 29 -3.91 17.03 -8.51
N PRO A 30 -3.83 15.84 -7.87
CA PRO A 30 -4.87 15.32 -6.99
C PRO A 30 -4.88 16.08 -5.65
N TRP A 31 -5.40 17.31 -5.67
CA TRP A 31 -5.34 18.26 -4.55
C TRP A 31 -5.99 17.72 -3.27
N PHE A 32 -7.10 16.97 -3.41
CA PHE A 32 -7.78 16.39 -2.26
C PHE A 32 -6.91 15.34 -1.57
N GLY A 33 -6.22 14.49 -2.34
CA GLY A 33 -5.27 13.52 -1.79
C GLY A 33 -4.10 14.19 -1.07
N VAL A 34 -3.58 15.30 -1.62
CA VAL A 34 -2.53 16.10 -0.98
C VAL A 34 -3.03 16.69 0.34
N LEU A 35 -4.22 17.31 0.33
CA LEU A 35 -4.80 17.91 1.52
C LEU A 35 -5.06 16.87 2.61
N CYS A 36 -5.61 15.73 2.27
CA CYS A 36 -5.88 14.64 3.20
C CYS A 36 -4.59 14.16 3.89
N ILE A 37 -3.53 13.91 3.12
CA ILE A 37 -2.24 13.47 3.68
C ILE A 37 -1.62 14.57 4.54
N ALA A 38 -1.62 15.82 4.09
CA ALA A 38 -1.09 16.95 4.85
C ALA A 38 -1.82 17.08 6.20
N THR A 39 -3.15 17.00 6.19
CA THR A 39 -3.96 17.07 7.42
C THR A 39 -3.63 15.92 8.37
N LEU A 40 -3.52 14.68 7.87
CA LEU A 40 -3.17 13.53 8.70
C LEU A 40 -1.78 13.68 9.34
N ILE A 41 -0.79 14.15 8.57
CA ILE A 41 0.57 14.40 9.08
C ILE A 41 0.54 15.50 10.13
N THR A 42 -0.17 16.59 9.88
CA THR A 42 -0.28 17.72 10.84
C THR A 42 -0.93 17.27 12.15
N ILE A 43 -2.02 16.51 12.07
CA ILE A 43 -2.70 15.94 13.25
C ILE A 43 -1.73 15.03 14.02
N ALA A 44 -1.00 14.15 13.33
CA ALA A 44 -0.04 13.26 13.97
C ALA A 44 1.06 14.05 14.70
N ILE A 45 1.61 15.10 14.07
CA ILE A 45 2.62 15.96 14.70
C ILE A 45 2.04 16.64 15.95
N LEU A 46 0.86 17.24 15.88
CA LEU A 46 0.22 17.91 17.01
C LEU A 46 -0.11 16.97 18.18
N ILE A 47 -0.54 15.74 17.90
CA ILE A 47 -0.84 14.76 18.95
C ILE A 47 0.44 14.29 19.65
N PHE A 48 1.52 14.12 18.91
CA PHE A 48 2.79 13.55 19.41
C PHE A 48 3.90 14.59 19.60
N GLU A 49 3.57 15.90 19.63
CA GLU A 49 4.52 17.00 19.69
C GLU A 49 5.56 16.83 20.80
N ASN A 50 5.13 16.33 21.97
CA ASN A 50 5.99 16.16 23.14
C ASN A 50 6.52 14.71 23.31
N ASN A 51 6.31 13.83 22.32
CA ASN A 51 6.69 12.43 22.44
C ASN A 51 7.40 11.94 21.17
N THR A 52 8.69 12.20 21.11
CA THR A 52 9.55 11.81 19.98
C THR A 52 9.56 10.30 19.76
N ASP A 53 9.47 9.49 20.82
CA ASP A 53 9.46 8.04 20.71
C ASP A 53 8.17 7.54 20.03
N ALA A 54 7.05 8.17 20.31
CA ALA A 54 5.77 7.84 19.66
C ALA A 54 5.78 8.22 18.18
N LEU A 55 6.37 9.36 17.80
CA LEU A 55 6.57 9.75 16.41
C LEU A 55 7.47 8.74 15.69
N LEU A 56 8.60 8.40 16.29
CA LEU A 56 9.53 7.42 15.75
C LEU A 56 8.82 6.06 15.53
N MET A 57 8.06 5.61 16.52
CA MET A 57 7.28 4.38 16.44
C MET A 57 6.25 4.42 15.30
N LEU A 58 5.59 5.55 15.08
CA LEU A 58 4.63 5.73 13.98
C LEU A 58 5.32 5.62 12.61
N VAL A 59 6.48 6.26 12.46
CA VAL A 59 7.30 6.22 11.23
C VAL A 59 7.77 4.79 10.94
N ILE A 60 8.31 4.08 11.94
CA ILE A 60 8.77 2.70 11.80
C ILE A 60 7.59 1.77 11.45
N SER A 61 6.43 1.97 12.08
CA SER A 61 5.23 1.18 11.79
C SER A 61 4.75 1.41 10.34
N GLY A 62 4.77 2.64 9.87
CA GLY A 62 4.45 2.98 8.47
C GLY A 62 5.42 2.35 7.48
N ALA A 63 6.72 2.42 7.74
CA ALA A 63 7.74 1.75 6.93
C ALA A 63 7.55 0.23 6.90
N SER A 64 7.18 -0.36 8.03
CA SER A 64 6.88 -1.80 8.14
C SER A 64 5.68 -2.22 7.29
N CYS A 65 4.60 -1.43 7.30
CA CYS A 65 3.45 -1.66 6.42
C CYS A 65 3.85 -1.59 4.94
N TYR A 66 4.78 -0.69 4.60
CA TYR A 66 5.29 -0.54 3.25
C TYR A 66 6.09 -1.78 2.81
N LEU A 67 6.96 -2.32 3.70
CA LEU A 67 7.69 -3.56 3.43
C LEU A 67 6.73 -4.73 3.17
N LEU A 68 5.68 -4.88 3.97
CA LEU A 68 4.66 -5.92 3.78
C LEU A 68 3.94 -5.78 2.43
N ALA A 69 3.57 -4.55 2.04
CA ALA A 69 2.96 -4.29 0.74
C ALA A 69 3.87 -4.69 -0.43
N TYR A 70 5.18 -4.42 -0.33
CA TYR A 70 6.13 -4.85 -1.35
C TYR A 70 6.34 -6.36 -1.39
N ILE A 71 6.34 -7.04 -0.26
CA ILE A 71 6.38 -8.52 -0.21
C ILE A 71 5.19 -9.09 -1.00
N ILE A 72 3.98 -8.58 -0.74
CA ILE A 72 2.77 -9.00 -1.47
C ILE A 72 2.93 -8.72 -2.98
N ALA A 73 3.41 -7.54 -3.36
CA ALA A 73 3.62 -7.19 -4.76
C ALA A 73 4.62 -8.12 -5.48
N HIS A 74 5.68 -8.57 -4.79
CA HIS A 74 6.61 -9.54 -5.35
C HIS A 74 5.98 -10.93 -5.51
N ILE A 75 5.15 -11.35 -4.54
CA ILE A 75 4.39 -12.60 -4.63
C ILE A 75 3.40 -12.54 -5.80
N ASP A 76 2.64 -11.45 -5.92
CA ASP A 76 1.70 -11.23 -7.03
C ASP A 76 2.41 -11.27 -8.39
N LEU A 77 3.59 -10.68 -8.50
CA LEU A 77 4.40 -10.75 -9.71
C LEU A 77 4.75 -12.20 -10.08
N ILE A 78 5.14 -13.01 -9.10
CA ILE A 78 5.46 -14.43 -9.31
C ILE A 78 4.23 -15.20 -9.75
N VAL A 79 3.10 -15.00 -9.07
CA VAL A 79 1.82 -15.67 -9.38
C VAL A 79 1.32 -15.29 -10.78
N LEU A 80 1.30 -14.00 -11.10
CA LEU A 80 0.85 -13.50 -12.40
C LEU A 80 1.71 -14.01 -13.56
N ARG A 81 3.03 -14.13 -13.35
CA ARG A 81 3.91 -14.68 -14.38
C ARG A 81 3.69 -16.18 -14.60
N LYS A 82 3.38 -16.93 -13.54
CA LYS A 82 3.04 -18.35 -13.66
C LYS A 82 1.66 -18.56 -14.29
N LYS A 83 0.68 -17.73 -13.92
CA LYS A 83 -0.71 -17.86 -14.39
C LYS A 83 -0.89 -17.44 -15.85
N TYR A 84 -0.14 -16.41 -16.30
CA TYR A 84 -0.24 -15.84 -17.64
C TYR A 84 1.11 -15.80 -18.37
N PRO A 85 1.71 -16.94 -18.74
CA PRO A 85 3.04 -17.00 -19.34
C PRO A 85 3.12 -16.37 -20.72
N LYS A 86 2.02 -16.39 -21.50
CA LYS A 86 1.93 -15.90 -22.87
C LYS A 86 1.59 -14.40 -22.99
N PHE A 87 1.34 -13.72 -21.86
CA PHE A 87 0.99 -12.30 -21.91
C PHE A 87 2.17 -11.46 -22.43
N PRO A 88 1.96 -10.59 -23.42
CA PRO A 88 3.03 -9.77 -23.98
C PRO A 88 3.56 -8.79 -22.92
N ARG A 89 4.88 -8.84 -22.68
CA ARG A 89 5.54 -7.99 -21.69
C ARG A 89 6.71 -7.29 -22.32
N PRO A 90 6.78 -5.96 -22.27
CA PRO A 90 7.88 -5.18 -22.84
C PRO A 90 9.21 -5.46 -22.14
N PHE A 91 9.16 -5.85 -20.85
CA PHE A 91 10.34 -6.16 -20.06
C PHE A 91 10.22 -7.51 -19.36
N LYS A 92 11.25 -8.34 -19.50
CA LYS A 92 11.39 -9.60 -18.78
C LYS A 92 12.56 -9.46 -17.80
N SER A 93 12.29 -9.49 -16.50
CA SER A 93 13.33 -9.48 -15.47
C SER A 93 14.28 -10.65 -15.71
N PRO A 94 15.61 -10.41 -15.79
CA PRO A 94 16.58 -11.49 -15.85
C PRO A 94 16.50 -12.31 -14.55
N TRP A 95 16.90 -13.60 -14.63
CA TRP A 95 16.95 -14.51 -13.48
C TRP A 95 15.65 -14.64 -12.68
N PHE A 96 14.52 -14.48 -13.37
CA PHE A 96 13.22 -14.75 -12.72
C PHE A 96 13.08 -16.23 -12.34
N PRO A 97 12.61 -16.61 -11.14
CA PRO A 97 12.09 -15.77 -10.05
C PRO A 97 13.12 -15.40 -8.96
N LEU A 98 14.42 -15.67 -9.17
CA LEU A 98 15.47 -15.54 -8.14
C LEU A 98 15.52 -14.13 -7.53
N LEU A 99 15.49 -13.07 -8.36
CA LEU A 99 15.53 -11.69 -7.87
C LEU A 99 14.34 -11.34 -6.97
N GLN A 100 13.16 -11.86 -7.28
CA GLN A 100 11.96 -11.66 -6.47
C GLN A 100 12.08 -12.36 -5.10
N ILE A 101 12.63 -13.57 -5.09
CA ILE A 101 12.86 -14.34 -3.86
C ILE A 101 13.89 -13.64 -2.97
N ILE A 102 14.99 -13.17 -3.53
CA ILE A 102 16.00 -12.38 -2.81
C ILE A 102 15.38 -11.09 -2.26
N GLY A 103 14.56 -10.39 -3.07
CA GLY A 103 13.85 -9.20 -2.63
C GLY A 103 12.93 -9.48 -1.45
N ILE A 104 12.12 -10.54 -1.51
CA ILE A 104 11.26 -10.96 -0.40
C ILE A 104 12.08 -11.27 0.84
N ALA A 105 13.16 -12.05 0.71
CA ALA A 105 14.01 -12.41 1.84
C ALA A 105 14.64 -11.17 2.51
N GLY A 106 15.14 -10.22 1.71
CA GLY A 106 15.67 -8.95 2.22
C GLY A 106 14.62 -8.09 2.93
N MET A 107 13.39 -8.04 2.40
CA MET A 107 12.29 -7.30 3.03
C MET A 107 11.81 -7.96 4.34
N VAL A 108 11.76 -9.29 4.38
CA VAL A 108 11.44 -10.04 5.61
C VAL A 108 12.52 -9.79 6.66
N TYR A 109 13.81 -9.87 6.28
CA TYR A 109 14.91 -9.56 7.17
C TYR A 109 14.82 -8.11 7.71
N ALA A 110 14.58 -7.15 6.84
CA ALA A 110 14.41 -5.74 7.22
C ALA A 110 13.19 -5.55 8.15
N PHE A 111 12.09 -6.23 7.90
CA PHE A 111 10.90 -6.19 8.75
C PHE A 111 11.16 -6.72 10.16
N ILE A 112 11.92 -7.82 10.28
CA ILE A 112 12.27 -8.40 11.58
C ILE A 112 13.24 -7.50 12.36
N ASN A 113 14.15 -6.80 11.66
CA ASN A 113 15.20 -5.98 12.25
C ASN A 113 14.96 -4.47 12.18
N ASN A 114 13.72 -4.03 11.98
CA ASN A 114 13.36 -2.61 11.77
C ASN A 114 13.33 -1.77 13.04
N SER A 115 13.51 -2.37 14.21
CA SER A 115 13.42 -1.67 15.49
C SER A 115 14.73 -1.71 16.27
N PRO A 116 15.15 -0.55 16.86
CA PRO A 116 16.39 -0.45 17.60
C PRO A 116 16.41 -1.21 18.94
N SER A 117 15.23 -1.47 19.51
CA SER A 117 15.11 -2.20 20.79
C SER A 117 14.01 -3.27 20.75
N PRO A 118 14.13 -4.37 21.53
CA PRO A 118 13.13 -5.41 21.59
C PRO A 118 11.76 -4.92 22.09
N GLU A 119 11.73 -4.00 23.06
CA GLU A 119 10.51 -3.43 23.60
C GLU A 119 9.75 -2.58 22.59
N LEU A 120 10.47 -1.76 21.84
CA LEU A 120 9.90 -0.95 20.78
C LEU A 120 9.40 -1.83 19.63
N ARG A 121 10.08 -2.94 19.35
CA ARG A 121 9.70 -3.90 18.31
C ARG A 121 8.30 -4.46 18.53
N LEU A 122 7.97 -4.88 19.75
CA LEU A 122 6.65 -5.40 20.05
C LEU A 122 5.56 -4.34 19.83
N LYS A 123 5.80 -3.11 20.29
CA LYS A 123 4.86 -1.99 20.09
C LYS A 123 4.66 -1.69 18.58
N VAL A 124 5.74 -1.70 17.80
CA VAL A 124 5.66 -1.52 16.34
C VAL A 124 4.82 -2.62 15.70
N TYR A 125 5.01 -3.88 16.07
CA TYR A 125 4.23 -4.98 15.49
C TYR A 125 2.75 -4.91 15.86
N ILE A 126 2.42 -4.51 17.08
CA ILE A 126 1.04 -4.28 17.50
C ILE A 126 0.42 -3.15 16.66
N ASN A 127 1.11 -2.04 16.47
CA ASN A 127 0.64 -0.94 15.62
C ASN A 127 0.42 -1.37 14.17
N VAL A 128 1.37 -2.12 13.61
CA VAL A 128 1.26 -2.68 12.25
C VAL A 128 0.04 -3.58 12.15
N ALA A 129 -0.20 -4.46 13.13
CA ALA A 129 -1.37 -5.31 13.17
C ALA A 129 -2.67 -4.51 13.23
N ILE A 130 -2.72 -3.46 14.05
CA ILE A 130 -3.87 -2.54 14.13
C ILE A 130 -4.13 -1.88 12.77
N PHE A 131 -3.09 -1.35 12.10
CA PHE A 131 -3.23 -0.74 10.77
C PHE A 131 -3.73 -1.75 9.73
N ILE A 132 -3.21 -2.97 9.72
CA ILE A 132 -3.65 -4.02 8.80
C ILE A 132 -5.13 -4.36 9.03
N VAL A 133 -5.55 -4.50 10.30
CA VAL A 133 -6.95 -4.79 10.65
C VAL A 133 -7.86 -3.64 10.23
N LEU A 134 -7.49 -2.38 10.50
CA LEU A 134 -8.30 -1.21 10.13
C LEU A 134 -8.42 -1.06 8.62
N ILE A 135 -7.29 -1.17 7.89
CA ILE A 135 -7.29 -1.06 6.43
C ILE A 135 -8.02 -2.25 5.81
N GLY A 136 -7.82 -3.46 6.36
CA GLY A 136 -8.51 -4.67 5.91
C GLY A 136 -10.01 -4.58 6.12
N ALA A 137 -10.46 -4.11 7.28
CA ALA A 137 -11.88 -3.88 7.57
C ALA A 137 -12.48 -2.83 6.62
N PHE A 138 -11.77 -1.72 6.39
CA PHE A 138 -12.19 -0.71 5.42
C PHE A 138 -12.31 -1.32 4.01
N ALA A 139 -11.30 -2.04 3.55
CA ALA A 139 -11.28 -2.67 2.24
C ALA A 139 -12.43 -3.70 2.11
N PHE A 140 -12.65 -4.53 3.14
CA PHE A 140 -13.74 -5.49 3.18
C PHE A 140 -15.11 -4.81 3.01
N ILE A 141 -15.37 -3.79 3.83
CA ILE A 141 -16.62 -3.03 3.78
C ILE A 141 -16.79 -2.37 2.42
N TRP A 142 -15.73 -1.76 1.90
CA TRP A 142 -15.76 -1.06 0.62
C TRP A 142 -16.05 -2.00 -0.55
N VAL A 143 -15.34 -3.12 -0.64
CA VAL A 143 -15.52 -4.11 -1.70
C VAL A 143 -16.93 -4.69 -1.64
N LYS A 144 -17.39 -5.11 -0.46
CA LYS A 144 -18.70 -5.73 -0.29
C LYS A 144 -19.86 -4.80 -0.58
N TYR A 145 -19.83 -3.57 -0.04
CA TYR A 145 -20.97 -2.65 -0.12
C TYR A 145 -20.92 -1.69 -1.30
N LYS A 146 -19.73 -1.26 -1.71
CA LYS A 146 -19.59 -0.25 -2.76
C LYS A 146 -19.25 -0.84 -4.12
N MET A 147 -18.33 -1.79 -4.19
CA MET A 147 -17.97 -2.44 -5.45
C MET A 147 -18.92 -3.58 -5.81
N ARG A 148 -19.66 -4.14 -4.83
CA ARG A 148 -20.59 -5.27 -5.01
C ARG A 148 -19.93 -6.46 -5.72
N LYS A 149 -18.64 -6.68 -5.49
CA LYS A 149 -17.84 -7.80 -6.01
C LYS A 149 -17.49 -8.77 -4.90
N GLY A 150 -17.21 -10.03 -5.25
CA GLY A 150 -16.63 -10.99 -4.33
C GLY A 150 -15.22 -10.54 -3.92
N LEU A 151 -14.82 -10.81 -2.67
CA LEU A 151 -13.53 -10.38 -2.11
C LEU A 151 -12.31 -10.89 -2.90
N PHE A 152 -12.47 -12.03 -3.59
CA PHE A 152 -11.40 -12.68 -4.35
C PHE A 152 -11.81 -12.93 -5.81
N GLU A 153 -12.72 -12.14 -6.36
CA GLU A 153 -13.05 -12.18 -7.79
C GLU A 153 -12.01 -11.35 -8.57
N PRO A 154 -11.08 -12.00 -9.30
CA PRO A 154 -10.13 -11.30 -10.12
C PRO A 154 -10.84 -10.65 -11.31
N GLU A 155 -10.53 -9.41 -11.62
CA GLU A 155 -10.93 -8.81 -12.89
C GLU A 155 -10.23 -9.55 -14.03
N THR A 156 -10.96 -9.77 -15.14
CA THR A 156 -10.35 -10.34 -16.32
C THR A 156 -9.35 -9.34 -16.90
N ILE A 157 -8.23 -9.85 -17.46
CA ILE A 157 -7.19 -8.99 -18.04
C ILE A 157 -7.76 -8.05 -19.11
N GLU A 158 -8.77 -8.50 -19.85
CA GLU A 158 -9.46 -7.69 -20.87
C GLU A 158 -10.23 -6.51 -20.28
N GLN A 159 -10.78 -6.64 -19.08
CA GLN A 159 -11.44 -5.55 -18.35
C GLN A 159 -10.42 -4.57 -17.76
N ALA A 160 -9.31 -5.08 -17.24
CA ALA A 160 -8.24 -4.25 -16.65
C ALA A 160 -7.46 -3.42 -17.69
N ILE A 161 -7.50 -3.79 -18.98
CA ILE A 161 -6.84 -3.05 -20.07
C ILE A 161 -7.79 -2.00 -20.67
N LYS A 162 -9.12 -2.17 -20.55
CA LYS A 162 -10.13 -1.26 -21.10
C LYS A 162 -10.45 -0.05 -20.21
N ASP A 163 -10.12 -0.10 -18.92
CA ASP A 163 -10.24 0.99 -17.95
C ASP A 163 -8.90 1.78 -17.85
#